data_7671ec06e3c4961faf3999ee1a2f113e
#
_entry.id   7671ec06e3c4961faf3999ee1a2f113e
#
_cell.length_a   1.000
_cell.length_b   1.000
_cell.length_c   1.000
_cell.angle_alpha   90.00
_cell.angle_beta   90.00
_cell.angle_gamma   90.00
#
_symmetry.space_group_name_H-M   'P 1'
#
loop_
_entity.id
_entity.type
_entity.pdbx_description
1 polymer ?
#
loop_
_entity_poly.entity_id
_entity_poly.type
_entity_poly.pdbx_seq_one_letter_code
_entity_poly.pdbx_strand_id
1 'polypeptide(L)'
;MKATRFAIAIAFLATGGTAAAQSATDARCILLSNVFAKQSKDANAQKTAEASFYFYLGRIGNQATAAQMKALFDQQSKTITDANAGGLMGECAKGVQAKMQLMQSLAGQAQPAAKPQQPKPTQPQGR
;
A
#
# COMPACT_ATOMS: atom_id res chain seq x y z
N MET A 1 -59.94 7.11 -20.22
CA MET A 1 -58.69 6.33 -20.21
C MET A 1 -57.59 7.26 -19.65
N LYS A 2 -57.19 7.07 -18.38
CA LYS A 2 -56.17 7.89 -17.70
C LYS A 2 -54.82 7.19 -17.86
N ALA A 3 -53.90 7.78 -18.64
CA ALA A 3 -52.57 7.29 -18.84
C ALA A 3 -51.68 7.74 -17.65
N THR A 4 -51.34 6.80 -16.77
CA THR A 4 -50.42 7.00 -15.66
C THR A 4 -48.97 6.99 -16.20
N ARG A 5 -48.32 8.13 -16.22
CA ARG A 5 -46.89 8.27 -16.57
C ARG A 5 -46.08 7.90 -15.34
N PHE A 6 -45.47 6.71 -15.36
CA PHE A 6 -44.43 6.34 -14.37
C PHE A 6 -43.14 7.05 -14.73
N ALA A 7 -42.76 8.04 -13.92
CA ALA A 7 -41.45 8.65 -13.96
C ALA A 7 -40.49 7.74 -13.16
N ILE A 8 -39.62 7.00 -13.85
CA ILE A 8 -38.54 6.26 -13.21
C ILE A 8 -37.42 7.25 -12.89
N ALA A 9 -37.31 7.66 -11.63
CA ALA A 9 -36.18 8.42 -11.14
C ALA A 9 -35.00 7.45 -10.96
N ILE A 10 -34.06 7.46 -11.89
CA ILE A 10 -32.79 6.74 -11.76
C ILE A 10 -31.91 7.55 -10.80
N ALA A 11 -31.86 7.11 -9.55
CA ALA A 11 -30.90 7.61 -8.57
C ALA A 11 -29.49 7.13 -8.96
N PHE A 12 -28.70 8.01 -9.57
CA PHE A 12 -27.26 7.83 -9.72
C PHE A 12 -26.64 7.88 -8.32
N LEU A 13 -26.44 6.73 -7.69
CA LEU A 13 -25.60 6.60 -6.52
C LEU A 13 -24.15 6.88 -6.95
N ALA A 14 -23.66 8.07 -6.57
CA ALA A 14 -22.30 8.49 -6.77
C ALA A 14 -21.35 7.55 -5.99
N THR A 15 -20.76 6.58 -6.67
CA THR A 15 -19.73 5.67 -6.15
C THR A 15 -18.33 6.33 -6.07
N GLY A 16 -18.27 7.66 -5.97
CA GLY A 16 -17.02 8.41 -5.87
C GLY A 16 -16.32 8.39 -4.51
N GLY A 17 -16.93 7.82 -3.46
CA GLY A 17 -16.41 7.94 -2.09
C GLY A 17 -15.16 7.11 -1.79
N THR A 18 -14.95 5.97 -2.44
CA THR A 18 -13.87 5.04 -2.09
C THR A 18 -12.49 5.50 -2.57
N ALA A 19 -12.39 6.03 -3.79
CA ALA A 19 -11.12 6.48 -4.35
C ALA A 19 -10.58 7.73 -3.63
N ALA A 20 -11.44 8.67 -3.28
CA ALA A 20 -11.05 9.88 -2.54
C ALA A 20 -10.60 9.55 -1.11
N ALA A 21 -11.29 8.65 -0.41
CA ALA A 21 -10.90 8.20 0.92
C ALA A 21 -9.56 7.46 0.90
N GLN A 22 -9.31 6.65 -0.13
CA GLN A 22 -8.05 5.94 -0.30
C GLN A 22 -6.89 6.91 -0.56
N SER A 23 -7.06 7.91 -1.42
CA SER A 23 -6.05 8.94 -1.69
C SER A 23 -5.71 9.77 -0.43
N ALA A 24 -6.69 10.09 0.40
CA ALA A 24 -6.48 10.76 1.67
C ALA A 24 -5.66 9.92 2.66
N THR A 25 -5.95 8.62 2.76
CA THR A 25 -5.18 7.68 3.58
C THR A 25 -3.75 7.55 3.06
N ASP A 26 -3.57 7.40 1.74
CA ASP A 26 -2.25 7.29 1.12
C ASP A 26 -1.40 8.55 1.37
N ALA A 27 -1.98 9.74 1.21
CA ALA A 27 -1.32 11.01 1.49
C ALA A 27 -0.87 11.12 2.96
N ARG A 28 -1.72 10.72 3.90
CA ARG A 28 -1.39 10.67 5.33
C ARG A 28 -0.25 9.71 5.61
N CYS A 29 -0.27 8.52 5.01
CA CYS A 29 0.80 7.54 5.16
C CYS A 29 2.13 8.04 4.58
N ILE A 30 2.13 8.79 3.47
CA ILE A 30 3.34 9.42 2.92
C ILE A 30 3.93 10.43 3.91
N LEU A 31 3.09 11.32 4.48
CA LEU A 31 3.54 12.33 5.45
C LEU A 31 4.16 11.68 6.69
N LEU A 32 3.45 10.73 7.30
CA LEU A 32 3.91 10.01 8.48
C LEU A 32 5.20 9.25 8.21
N SER A 33 5.26 8.49 7.12
CA SER A 33 6.43 7.71 6.75
C SER A 33 7.67 8.58 6.54
N ASN A 34 7.53 9.75 5.91
CA ASN A 34 8.63 10.69 5.74
C ASN A 34 9.18 11.22 7.08
N VAL A 35 8.29 11.52 8.03
CA VAL A 35 8.68 11.97 9.37
C VAL A 35 9.36 10.84 10.15
N PHE A 36 8.76 9.66 10.19
CA PHE A 36 9.30 8.51 10.93
C PHE A 36 10.63 8.02 10.35
N ALA A 37 10.80 8.02 9.03
CA ALA A 37 12.06 7.65 8.38
C ALA A 37 13.22 8.57 8.79
N LYS A 38 12.94 9.86 9.05
CA LYS A 38 13.95 10.85 9.45
C LYS A 38 14.20 10.93 10.96
N GLN A 39 13.18 10.66 11.77
CA GLN A 39 13.23 10.90 13.21
C GLN A 39 13.41 9.64 14.05
N SER A 40 13.09 8.45 13.53
CA SER A 40 13.27 7.21 14.26
C SER A 40 14.76 6.94 14.51
N LYS A 41 15.09 6.50 15.73
CA LYS A 41 16.43 6.03 16.10
C LYS A 41 16.61 4.52 15.85
N ASP A 42 15.52 3.81 15.64
CA ASP A 42 15.51 2.38 15.33
C ASP A 42 15.66 2.15 13.82
N ALA A 43 16.71 1.43 13.42
CA ALA A 43 17.02 1.19 12.02
C ALA A 43 15.93 0.36 11.29
N ASN A 44 15.25 -0.54 12.00
CA ASN A 44 14.17 -1.33 11.40
C ASN A 44 12.91 -0.48 11.20
N ALA A 45 12.60 0.39 12.17
CA ALA A 45 11.52 1.35 12.05
C ALA A 45 11.78 2.34 10.90
N GLN A 46 13.01 2.82 10.71
CA GLN A 46 13.39 3.66 9.57
C GLN A 46 13.14 2.95 8.23
N LYS A 47 13.65 1.72 8.07
CA LYS A 47 13.44 0.92 6.86
C LYS A 47 11.97 0.66 6.56
N THR A 48 11.19 0.36 7.60
CA THR A 48 9.74 0.16 7.47
C THR A 48 9.04 1.45 7.03
N ALA A 49 9.43 2.58 7.59
CA ALA A 49 8.90 3.88 7.21
C ALA A 49 9.28 4.25 5.77
N GLU A 50 10.53 4.03 5.35
CA GLU A 50 10.97 4.25 3.96
C GLU A 50 10.20 3.37 2.98
N ALA A 51 10.04 2.09 3.27
CA ALA A 51 9.25 1.17 2.45
C ALA A 51 7.79 1.64 2.33
N SER A 52 7.21 2.10 3.44
CA SER A 52 5.85 2.66 3.46
C SER A 52 5.75 3.93 2.62
N PHE A 53 6.73 4.82 2.73
CA PHE A 53 6.78 6.05 1.94
C PHE A 53 6.73 5.76 0.43
N TYR A 54 7.62 4.90 -0.08
CA TYR A 54 7.66 4.59 -1.51
C TYR A 54 6.43 3.81 -1.97
N PHE A 55 5.90 2.92 -1.14
CA PHE A 55 4.68 2.19 -1.46
C PHE A 55 3.48 3.12 -1.69
N TYR A 56 3.23 4.04 -0.75
CA TYR A 56 2.09 4.96 -0.85
C TYR A 56 2.32 6.05 -1.89
N LEU A 57 3.57 6.50 -2.07
CA LEU A 57 3.91 7.45 -3.13
C LEU A 57 3.67 6.84 -4.51
N GLY A 58 4.03 5.57 -4.72
CA GLY A 58 3.75 4.86 -5.98
C GLY A 58 2.26 4.71 -6.27
N ARG A 59 1.43 4.60 -5.23
CA ARG A 59 -0.03 4.50 -5.39
C ARG A 59 -0.69 5.82 -5.79
N ILE A 60 -0.27 6.93 -5.18
CA ILE A 60 -0.87 8.24 -5.41
C ILE A 60 -0.24 8.99 -6.59
N GLY A 61 1.07 8.78 -6.83
CA GLY A 61 1.87 9.57 -7.76
C GLY A 61 1.42 9.47 -9.22
N ASN A 62 0.82 8.35 -9.62
CA ASN A 62 0.31 8.15 -10.98
C ASN A 62 -1.14 8.64 -11.17
N GLN A 63 -1.82 9.04 -10.10
CA GLN A 63 -3.25 9.35 -10.12
C GLN A 63 -3.55 10.82 -9.82
N ALA A 64 -2.58 11.56 -9.29
CA ALA A 64 -2.76 12.93 -8.84
C ALA A 64 -1.75 13.88 -9.47
N THR A 65 -2.21 15.06 -9.86
CA THR A 65 -1.32 16.17 -10.24
C THR A 65 -0.60 16.72 -9.02
N ALA A 66 0.50 17.45 -9.22
CA ALA A 66 1.24 18.09 -8.13
C ALA A 66 0.37 19.01 -7.26
N ALA A 67 -0.56 19.74 -7.88
CA ALA A 67 -1.50 20.61 -7.17
C ALA A 67 -2.49 19.79 -6.30
N GLN A 68 -3.02 18.70 -6.82
CA GLN A 68 -3.90 17.79 -6.08
C GLN A 68 -3.15 17.12 -4.91
N MET A 69 -1.91 16.68 -5.14
CA MET A 69 -1.07 16.11 -4.10
C MET A 69 -0.79 17.10 -2.97
N LYS A 70 -0.45 18.34 -3.34
CA LYS A 70 -0.24 19.41 -2.35
C LYS A 70 -1.50 19.65 -1.50
N ALA A 71 -2.66 19.76 -2.13
CA ALA A 71 -3.93 19.97 -1.42
C ALA A 71 -4.24 18.79 -0.46
N LEU A 72 -4.00 17.56 -0.88
CA LEU A 72 -4.15 16.37 -0.02
C LEU A 72 -3.20 16.41 1.17
N PHE A 73 -1.94 16.75 0.97
CA PHE A 73 -0.96 16.86 2.06
C PHE A 73 -1.32 17.97 3.03
N ASP A 74 -1.71 19.16 2.55
CA ASP A 74 -2.14 20.28 3.39
C ASP A 74 -3.38 19.91 4.22
N GLN A 75 -4.30 19.12 3.66
CA GLN A 75 -5.47 18.64 4.37
C GLN A 75 -5.10 17.57 5.40
N GLN A 76 -4.30 16.58 5.02
CA GLN A 76 -3.99 15.45 5.90
C GLN A 76 -3.02 15.83 7.01
N SER A 77 -2.11 16.77 6.80
CA SER A 77 -1.21 17.26 7.86
C SER A 77 -1.96 17.80 9.08
N LYS A 78 -3.15 18.39 8.87
CA LYS A 78 -4.00 18.90 9.95
C LYS A 78 -4.66 17.81 10.80
N THR A 79 -4.69 16.58 10.31
CA THR A 79 -5.29 15.42 11.01
C THR A 79 -4.27 14.65 11.84
N ILE A 80 -2.97 14.92 11.65
CA ILE A 80 -1.88 14.26 12.34
C ILE A 80 -1.49 15.08 13.55
N THR A 81 -1.45 14.44 14.70
CA THR A 81 -1.01 15.02 15.97
C THR A 81 0.01 14.10 16.61
N ASP A 82 0.80 14.62 17.57
CA ASP A 82 1.77 13.78 18.30
C ASP A 82 1.10 12.60 19.00
N ALA A 83 -0.13 12.79 19.48
CA ALA A 83 -0.88 11.76 20.17
C ALA A 83 -1.31 10.60 19.26
N ASN A 84 -1.58 10.86 17.97
CA ASN A 84 -2.10 9.84 17.05
C ASN A 84 -1.08 9.35 16.02
N ALA A 85 0.02 10.05 15.83
CA ALA A 85 1.00 9.77 14.78
C ALA A 85 1.54 8.34 14.84
N GLY A 86 1.86 7.83 16.02
CA GLY A 86 2.37 6.46 16.20
C GLY A 86 1.37 5.39 15.80
N GLY A 87 0.11 5.54 16.22
CA GLY A 87 -0.97 4.61 15.85
C GLY A 87 -1.24 4.61 14.35
N LEU A 88 -1.34 5.80 13.76
CA LEU A 88 -1.55 5.97 12.32
C LEU A 88 -0.38 5.40 11.49
N MET A 89 0.88 5.59 11.94
CA MET A 89 2.03 4.99 11.28
C MET A 89 1.98 3.46 11.35
N GLY A 90 1.54 2.90 12.49
CA GLY A 90 1.32 1.45 12.64
C GLY A 90 0.32 0.90 11.63
N GLU A 91 -0.77 1.61 11.36
CA GLU A 91 -1.75 1.24 10.33
C GLU A 91 -1.15 1.28 8.93
N CYS A 92 -0.36 2.31 8.61
CA CYS A 92 0.35 2.41 7.34
C CYS A 92 1.33 1.24 7.15
N ALA A 93 2.10 0.89 8.17
CA ALA A 93 3.03 -0.24 8.13
C ALA A 93 2.31 -1.58 7.92
N LYS A 94 1.17 -1.82 8.57
CA LYS A 94 0.35 -3.03 8.37
C LYS A 94 -0.11 -3.17 6.92
N GLY A 95 -0.52 -2.07 6.27
CA GLY A 95 -0.92 -2.06 4.87
C GLY A 95 0.21 -2.52 3.93
N VAL A 96 1.43 -2.08 4.18
CA VAL A 96 2.62 -2.51 3.43
C VAL A 96 2.96 -3.98 3.71
N GLN A 97 2.99 -4.38 4.98
CA GLN A 97 3.29 -5.76 5.37
C GLN A 97 2.33 -6.77 4.75
N ALA A 98 1.04 -6.47 4.73
CA ALA A 98 0.04 -7.33 4.09
C ALA A 98 0.32 -7.53 2.58
N LYS A 99 0.77 -6.49 1.88
CA LYS A 99 1.14 -6.60 0.47
C LYS A 99 2.45 -7.36 0.26
N MET A 100 3.43 -7.17 1.14
CA MET A 100 4.67 -7.95 1.11
C MET A 100 4.42 -9.45 1.34
N GLN A 101 3.57 -9.80 2.30
CA GLN A 101 3.18 -11.20 2.54
C GLN A 101 2.48 -11.82 1.32
N LEU A 102 1.56 -11.08 0.70
CA LEU A 102 0.92 -11.52 -0.54
C LEU A 102 1.94 -11.78 -1.64
N MET A 103 2.89 -10.86 -1.85
CA MET A 103 3.95 -11.04 -2.86
C MET A 103 4.83 -12.26 -2.57
N GLN A 104 5.18 -12.48 -1.30
CA GLN A 104 5.95 -13.66 -0.89
C GLN A 104 5.19 -14.96 -1.16
N SER A 105 3.88 -15.00 -0.85
CA SER A 105 3.06 -16.19 -1.11
C SER A 105 2.97 -16.50 -2.60
N LEU A 106 2.84 -15.48 -3.45
CA LEU A 106 2.82 -15.65 -4.90
C LEU A 106 4.17 -16.09 -5.46
N ALA A 107 5.28 -15.54 -4.96
CA ALA A 107 6.62 -15.93 -5.34
C ALA A 107 6.92 -17.39 -4.97
N GLY A 108 6.45 -17.87 -3.81
CA GLY A 108 6.57 -19.26 -3.40
C GLY A 108 5.79 -20.23 -4.31
N GLN A 109 4.67 -19.78 -4.87
CA GLN A 109 3.89 -20.59 -5.83
C GLN A 109 4.50 -20.58 -7.24
N ALA A 110 5.24 -19.55 -7.60
CA ALA A 110 5.87 -19.42 -8.92
C ALA A 110 7.20 -20.18 -9.05
N GLN A 111 7.77 -20.70 -7.95
CA GLN A 111 8.97 -21.54 -8.03
C GLN A 111 8.59 -22.90 -8.63
N PRO A 112 9.13 -23.26 -9.82
CA PRO A 112 9.01 -24.64 -10.32
C PRO A 112 9.58 -25.56 -9.28
N ALA A 113 8.86 -26.64 -8.95
CA ALA A 113 9.36 -27.68 -8.04
C ALA A 113 10.81 -28.02 -8.42
N ALA A 114 11.74 -27.81 -7.47
CA ALA A 114 13.14 -28.10 -7.69
C ALA A 114 13.24 -29.52 -8.25
N LYS A 115 13.77 -29.66 -9.48
CA LYS A 115 14.01 -30.98 -10.08
C LYS A 115 14.80 -31.79 -9.04
N PRO A 116 14.42 -33.06 -8.79
CA PRO A 116 15.19 -33.92 -7.92
C PRO A 116 16.66 -33.89 -8.38
N GLN A 117 17.56 -33.49 -7.50
CA GLN A 117 18.99 -33.51 -7.79
C GLN A 117 19.34 -34.98 -8.13
N GLN A 118 19.71 -35.22 -9.38
CA GLN A 118 20.27 -36.52 -9.77
C GLN A 118 21.48 -36.80 -8.89
N PRO A 119 21.58 -38.01 -8.31
CA PRO A 119 22.75 -38.41 -7.55
C PRO A 119 24.01 -38.22 -8.40
N LYS A 120 24.96 -37.46 -7.86
CA LYS A 120 26.27 -37.25 -8.51
C LYS A 120 26.90 -38.61 -8.78
N PRO A 121 27.36 -38.91 -10.02
CA PRO A 121 28.03 -40.17 -10.29
C PRO A 121 29.26 -40.31 -9.38
N THR A 122 29.29 -41.39 -8.60
CA THR A 122 30.45 -41.74 -7.80
C THR A 122 31.59 -42.12 -8.75
N GLN A 123 32.63 -41.29 -8.83
CA GLN A 123 33.85 -41.63 -9.56
C GLN A 123 34.46 -42.89 -8.95
N PRO A 124 34.79 -43.93 -9.74
CA PRO A 124 35.53 -45.07 -9.23
C PRO A 124 36.94 -44.60 -8.87
N GLN A 125 37.30 -44.77 -7.60
CA GLN A 125 38.70 -44.66 -7.16
C GLN A 125 39.52 -45.76 -7.83
N GLY A 126 40.36 -45.35 -8.80
CA GLY A 126 41.35 -46.24 -9.39
C GLY A 126 42.41 -46.61 -8.35
N ARG A 127 42.71 -47.91 -8.26
CA ARG A 127 43.83 -48.53 -7.59
C ARG A 127 45.12 -48.29 -8.32
#